data_6bdf9c199e33a33548c7c05fcc04b85b
#
_entry.id   6bdf9c199e33a33548c7c05fcc04b85b
#
_cell.length_a   1.000
_cell.length_b   1.000
_cell.length_c   1.000
_cell.angle_alpha   90.00
_cell.angle_beta   90.00
_cell.angle_gamma   90.00
#
_symmetry.space_group_name_H-M   'P 1'
#
loop_
_entity.id
_entity.type
_entity.pdbx_description
1 polymer ?
#
loop_
_entity_poly.entity_id
_entity_poly.type
_entity_poly.pdbx_seq_one_letter_code
_entity_poly.pdbx_strand_id
1 'polypeptide(L)'
;MKHLQRIVTAIAVLLSGVIIHSQGGAPTRFVTPPAQVIAIRAGRMFDSRAGTLLSNQVIVIRGDRISDVGAGVAIPAGAQVIDLSSATVLPGMIDAHVHLYPADNLPEATRTIVALANAQTDLNAGFTTVLDMDTRGGYGTVDLRNAINHGLVMGPRMQVVGQSLNQRASNAYPAFFTRFQDRFTEDKNPNSPWLGRAAVREAKLHGVDWVKIYTTQDFVGDEIDVWKPDATLINSPSLTEEEVMAIVDEAHRLGLKVACHTYGGEGQLSCLKAGVDAPNHLTDLDNSSLKLLVDKRLPFEITIDDLVSLEAGDLKTTGGRNSRLKMAEQSFKKARAAGVPIVFGSGATSATIPHGIGADQFAYFVKWGMTPTQALQTAYMNAATMLNYHWEQQVGSIEKGKFADIIAVAGNPLADVTEMQRVRFVMKSGLIVRNDR
;
A
#
# COMPACT_ATOMS: atom_id res chain seq x y z
N MET A 1 -12.59 8.68 77.86
CA MET A 1 -13.08 8.25 76.53
C MET A 1 -13.41 9.37 75.55
N LYS A 2 -13.01 10.63 75.80
CA LYS A 2 -13.28 11.77 74.79
C LYS A 2 -12.02 12.29 74.08
N HIS A 3 -10.86 11.73 74.36
CA HIS A 3 -9.60 12.12 73.68
C HIS A 3 -9.13 11.17 72.58
N LEU A 4 -9.73 9.97 72.44
CA LEU A 4 -9.38 9.01 71.41
C LEU A 4 -10.10 9.22 70.07
N GLN A 5 -11.23 9.97 70.06
CA GLN A 5 -12.02 10.23 68.86
C GLN A 5 -11.54 11.42 68.01
N ARG A 6 -10.61 12.25 68.54
CA ARG A 6 -10.06 13.39 67.76
C ARG A 6 -8.78 13.10 66.99
N ILE A 7 -8.13 11.95 67.25
CA ILE A 7 -6.91 11.55 66.51
C ILE A 7 -7.26 10.72 65.27
N VAL A 8 -8.40 10.04 65.22
CA VAL A 8 -8.81 9.22 64.08
C VAL A 8 -9.34 10.06 62.94
N THR A 9 -9.86 11.26 63.20
CA THR A 9 -10.41 12.14 62.13
C THR A 9 -9.32 13.00 61.44
N ALA A 10 -8.15 13.13 62.03
CA ALA A 10 -7.05 13.89 61.42
C ALA A 10 -6.17 13.06 60.47
N ILE A 11 -6.21 11.72 60.54
CA ILE A 11 -5.40 10.84 59.70
C ILE A 11 -6.15 10.46 58.39
N ALA A 12 -7.50 10.60 58.37
CA ALA A 12 -8.32 10.30 57.19
C ALA A 12 -8.33 11.41 56.13
N VAL A 13 -7.80 12.61 56.42
CA VAL A 13 -7.78 13.74 55.49
C VAL A 13 -6.43 13.91 54.74
N LEU A 14 -5.40 13.18 55.16
CA LEU A 14 -4.05 13.26 54.57
C LEU A 14 -3.72 12.12 53.59
N LEU A 15 -4.68 11.22 53.29
CA LEU A 15 -4.50 10.12 52.30
C LEU A 15 -5.35 10.28 51.02
N SER A 16 -5.99 11.43 50.83
CA SER A 16 -6.58 11.80 49.55
C SER A 16 -5.65 12.68 48.69
N GLY A 17 -4.35 12.54 48.90
CA GLY A 17 -3.32 13.18 48.12
C GLY A 17 -2.98 12.35 46.90
N VAL A 18 -3.56 12.73 45.79
CA VAL A 18 -2.98 12.69 44.42
C VAL A 18 -2.44 11.31 44.02
N ILE A 19 -3.32 10.40 43.65
CA ILE A 19 -2.97 9.44 42.57
C ILE A 19 -2.91 10.24 41.30
N ILE A 20 -1.80 10.90 41.03
CA ILE A 20 -1.42 11.27 39.68
C ILE A 20 -1.15 9.94 39.00
N HIS A 21 -2.15 9.39 38.33
CA HIS A 21 -1.92 8.47 37.25
C HIS A 21 -1.22 9.27 36.15
N SER A 22 0.09 9.36 36.19
CA SER A 22 0.87 9.60 35.01
C SER A 22 0.72 8.35 34.17
N GLN A 23 -0.42 8.22 33.46
CA GLN A 23 -0.45 7.49 32.24
C GLN A 23 0.39 8.33 31.29
N GLY A 24 1.71 8.20 31.38
CA GLY A 24 2.65 8.66 30.40
C GLY A 24 2.44 7.85 29.12
N GLY A 25 1.35 8.13 28.41
CA GLY A 25 1.20 7.73 27.03
C GLY A 25 2.37 8.33 26.26
N ALA A 26 3.02 7.56 25.41
CA ALA A 26 4.04 8.08 24.53
C ALA A 26 3.50 9.35 23.81
N PRO A 27 4.29 10.42 23.71
CA PRO A 27 3.80 11.69 23.15
C PRO A 27 3.35 11.47 21.70
N THR A 28 2.09 11.75 21.39
CA THR A 28 1.51 11.67 20.06
C THR A 28 1.95 12.87 19.23
N ARG A 29 3.19 12.82 18.72
CA ARG A 29 3.83 13.96 18.02
C ARG A 29 3.27 14.21 16.62
N PHE A 30 2.71 13.16 15.99
CA PHE A 30 2.31 13.19 14.60
C PHE A 30 0.78 13.08 14.44
N VAL A 31 0.06 13.74 15.35
CA VAL A 31 -1.39 13.94 15.26
C VAL A 31 -1.67 15.40 14.98
N THR A 32 -2.47 15.67 13.97
CA THR A 32 -2.84 17.05 13.61
C THR A 32 -3.74 17.66 14.69
N PRO A 33 -3.40 18.87 15.19
CA PRO A 33 -4.26 19.55 16.14
C PRO A 33 -5.66 19.80 15.55
N PRO A 34 -6.76 19.45 16.23
CA PRO A 34 -8.12 19.63 15.69
C PRO A 34 -8.46 21.09 15.38
N ALA A 35 -7.85 22.04 16.11
CA ALA A 35 -8.06 23.48 15.92
C ALA A 35 -7.23 24.07 14.77
N GLN A 36 -6.30 23.31 14.17
CA GLN A 36 -5.49 23.77 13.05
C GLN A 36 -6.35 24.13 11.85
N VAL A 37 -6.10 25.28 11.25
CA VAL A 37 -6.72 25.71 9.99
C VAL A 37 -5.62 26.09 9.01
N ILE A 38 -5.58 25.41 7.88
CA ILE A 38 -4.65 25.66 6.77
C ILE A 38 -5.46 25.99 5.52
N ALA A 39 -4.97 26.93 4.71
CA ALA A 39 -5.48 27.20 3.38
C ALA A 39 -4.35 27.07 2.35
N ILE A 40 -4.53 26.23 1.34
CA ILE A 40 -3.59 26.05 0.23
C ILE A 40 -4.15 26.83 -0.97
N ARG A 41 -3.34 27.72 -1.56
CA ARG A 41 -3.59 28.33 -2.87
C ARG A 41 -2.94 27.48 -3.93
N ALA A 42 -3.74 26.85 -4.77
CA ALA A 42 -3.26 25.99 -5.86
C ALA A 42 -3.44 26.70 -7.21
N GLY A 43 -2.35 26.94 -7.93
CA GLY A 43 -2.43 27.52 -9.28
C GLY A 43 -3.09 26.56 -10.26
N ARG A 44 -2.72 25.31 -10.17
CA ARG A 44 -3.37 24.17 -10.84
C ARG A 44 -3.69 23.09 -9.80
N MET A 45 -4.83 22.45 -9.91
CA MET A 45 -5.23 21.32 -9.07
C MET A 45 -5.74 20.17 -9.94
N PHE A 46 -5.21 18.99 -9.74
CA PHE A 46 -5.66 17.81 -10.46
C PHE A 46 -6.95 17.24 -9.83
N ASP A 47 -8.02 17.27 -10.60
CA ASP A 47 -9.25 16.55 -10.31
C ASP A 47 -9.06 15.07 -10.77
N SER A 48 -8.79 14.19 -9.84
CA SER A 48 -8.49 12.78 -10.14
C SER A 48 -9.71 11.98 -10.61
N ARG A 49 -10.95 12.46 -10.35
CA ARG A 49 -12.16 11.84 -10.87
C ARG A 49 -12.42 12.23 -12.31
N ALA A 50 -12.40 13.54 -12.58
CA ALA A 50 -12.62 14.05 -13.93
C ALA A 50 -11.38 13.87 -14.84
N GLY A 51 -10.20 13.71 -14.24
CA GLY A 51 -8.93 13.57 -14.98
C GLY A 51 -8.46 14.87 -15.63
N THR A 52 -8.82 16.02 -15.06
CA THR A 52 -8.55 17.36 -15.61
C THR A 52 -7.83 18.25 -14.60
N LEU A 53 -7.25 19.35 -15.08
CA LEU A 53 -6.68 20.38 -14.22
C LEU A 53 -7.67 21.52 -14.04
N LEU A 54 -7.94 21.87 -12.78
CA LEU A 54 -8.68 23.05 -12.35
C LEU A 54 -7.70 24.18 -12.04
N SER A 55 -8.01 25.41 -12.43
CA SER A 55 -7.16 26.59 -12.19
C SER A 55 -7.60 27.33 -10.93
N ASN A 56 -6.61 27.92 -10.22
CA ASN A 56 -6.82 28.88 -9.12
C ASN A 56 -7.77 28.36 -8.04
N GLN A 57 -7.49 27.18 -7.50
CA GLN A 57 -8.29 26.59 -6.43
C GLN A 57 -7.75 26.98 -5.06
N VAL A 58 -8.65 27.13 -4.10
CA VAL A 58 -8.34 27.24 -2.66
C VAL A 58 -8.81 25.95 -1.98
N ILE A 59 -7.92 25.34 -1.21
CA ILE A 59 -8.22 24.14 -0.42
C ILE A 59 -8.13 24.56 1.04
N VAL A 60 -9.23 24.44 1.79
CA VAL A 60 -9.27 24.73 3.23
C VAL A 60 -9.26 23.42 3.99
N ILE A 61 -8.35 23.33 4.96
CA ILE A 61 -8.12 22.16 5.79
C ILE A 61 -8.40 22.53 7.25
N ARG A 62 -9.17 21.68 7.96
CA ARG A 62 -9.40 21.80 9.40
C ARG A 62 -9.03 20.49 10.07
N GLY A 63 -8.09 20.54 11.00
CA GLY A 63 -7.49 19.33 11.54
C GLY A 63 -6.86 18.50 10.42
N ASP A 64 -7.25 17.24 10.32
CA ASP A 64 -6.73 16.28 9.34
C ASP A 64 -7.57 16.17 8.05
N ARG A 65 -8.65 17.00 7.90
CA ARG A 65 -9.62 16.88 6.82
C ARG A 65 -9.72 18.13 5.95
N ILE A 66 -10.01 17.90 4.68
CA ILE A 66 -10.40 18.95 3.74
C ILE A 66 -11.81 19.42 4.12
N SER A 67 -11.96 20.66 4.54
CA SER A 67 -13.25 21.24 4.92
C SER A 67 -13.98 21.89 3.76
N ASP A 68 -13.21 22.47 2.80
CA ASP A 68 -13.77 23.07 1.60
C ASP A 68 -12.72 23.14 0.47
N VAL A 69 -13.18 23.16 -0.81
CA VAL A 69 -12.31 23.28 -1.98
C VAL A 69 -13.06 23.93 -3.14
N GLY A 70 -12.42 24.87 -3.83
CA GLY A 70 -12.99 25.52 -5.00
C GLY A 70 -12.33 26.86 -5.34
N ALA A 71 -12.59 27.39 -6.54
CA ALA A 71 -12.05 28.68 -6.99
C ALA A 71 -12.62 29.88 -6.20
N GLY A 72 -13.84 29.77 -5.71
CA GLY A 72 -14.52 30.86 -4.95
C GLY A 72 -14.44 30.66 -3.42
N VAL A 73 -13.66 29.72 -2.91
CA VAL A 73 -13.57 29.46 -1.48
C VAL A 73 -12.76 30.56 -0.79
N ALA A 74 -13.38 31.20 0.22
CA ALA A 74 -12.72 32.22 1.02
C ALA A 74 -11.70 31.60 1.98
N ILE A 75 -10.53 32.20 2.10
CA ILE A 75 -9.53 31.81 3.09
C ILE A 75 -10.01 32.28 4.48
N PRO A 76 -10.18 31.36 5.46
CA PRO A 76 -10.61 31.75 6.80
C PRO A 76 -9.61 32.70 7.46
N ALA A 77 -10.13 33.65 8.23
CA ALA A 77 -9.27 34.56 9.02
C ALA A 77 -8.44 33.72 10.02
N GLY A 78 -7.14 34.02 10.11
CA GLY A 78 -6.21 33.30 10.97
C GLY A 78 -5.74 31.97 10.43
N ALA A 79 -6.14 31.53 9.25
CA ALA A 79 -5.61 30.32 8.62
C ALA A 79 -4.13 30.50 8.25
N GLN A 80 -3.33 29.45 8.46
CA GLN A 80 -2.00 29.37 7.88
C GLN A 80 -2.12 29.22 6.37
N VAL A 81 -1.58 30.16 5.60
CA VAL A 81 -1.65 30.12 4.13
C VAL A 81 -0.40 29.45 3.57
N ILE A 82 -0.60 28.43 2.74
CA ILE A 82 0.45 27.78 1.94
C ILE A 82 0.22 28.19 0.50
N ASP A 83 1.17 28.92 -0.06
CA ASP A 83 1.09 29.39 -1.45
C ASP A 83 1.75 28.38 -2.40
N LEU A 84 0.94 27.70 -3.20
CA LEU A 84 1.33 26.79 -4.28
C LEU A 84 0.77 27.28 -5.63
N SER A 85 0.61 28.59 -5.79
CA SER A 85 0.04 29.21 -7.01
C SER A 85 0.89 28.97 -8.26
N SER A 86 2.18 28.70 -8.12
CA SER A 86 3.08 28.34 -9.24
C SER A 86 3.14 26.83 -9.53
N ALA A 87 2.53 26.00 -8.69
CA ALA A 87 2.63 24.54 -8.74
C ALA A 87 1.35 23.87 -9.26
N THR A 88 1.45 22.57 -9.50
CA THR A 88 0.30 21.66 -9.68
C THR A 88 0.12 20.87 -8.39
N VAL A 89 -1.03 21.03 -7.76
CA VAL A 89 -1.44 20.32 -6.55
C VAL A 89 -2.25 19.09 -6.94
N LEU A 90 -1.93 17.95 -6.31
CA LEU A 90 -2.60 16.67 -6.56
C LEU A 90 -2.97 16.02 -5.21
N PRO A 91 -3.89 15.05 -5.20
CA PRO A 91 -4.04 14.17 -4.04
C PRO A 91 -2.71 13.45 -3.75
N GLY A 92 -2.49 13.02 -2.53
CA GLY A 92 -1.40 12.09 -2.25
C GLY A 92 -1.54 10.80 -3.05
N MET A 93 -0.43 10.31 -3.62
CA MET A 93 -0.40 9.07 -4.38
C MET A 93 -0.68 7.86 -3.49
N ILE A 94 -1.26 6.83 -4.09
CA ILE A 94 -1.51 5.53 -3.48
C ILE A 94 -0.62 4.51 -4.18
N ASP A 95 0.24 3.85 -3.41
CA ASP A 95 0.95 2.66 -3.86
C ASP A 95 0.25 1.42 -3.29
N ALA A 96 -0.37 0.65 -4.16
CA ALA A 96 -1.18 -0.49 -3.76
C ALA A 96 -0.36 -1.79 -3.65
N HIS A 97 0.97 -1.74 -3.76
CA HIS A 97 1.84 -2.89 -3.63
C HIS A 97 3.26 -2.50 -3.20
N VAL A 98 3.54 -2.54 -1.91
CA VAL A 98 4.89 -2.37 -1.36
C VAL A 98 5.20 -3.51 -0.40
N HIS A 99 6.49 -3.71 -0.13
CA HIS A 99 7.00 -4.60 0.91
C HIS A 99 7.93 -3.82 1.83
N LEU A 100 7.37 -3.22 2.87
CA LEU A 100 8.12 -2.34 3.77
C LEU A 100 9.16 -3.09 4.59
N TYR A 101 8.87 -4.34 4.99
CA TYR A 101 9.82 -5.16 5.71
C TYR A 101 10.85 -5.75 4.75
N PRO A 102 12.15 -5.61 5.08
CA PRO A 102 13.21 -6.16 4.24
C PRO A 102 13.19 -7.70 4.28
N ALA A 103 13.61 -8.30 3.16
CA ALA A 103 13.83 -9.74 3.07
C ALA A 103 15.10 -10.21 3.82
N ASP A 104 15.92 -9.25 4.27
CA ASP A 104 17.21 -9.51 4.88
C ASP A 104 17.12 -10.23 6.22
N ASN A 105 18.17 -10.99 6.52
CA ASN A 105 18.31 -11.77 7.73
C ASN A 105 18.69 -10.92 8.96
N LEU A 106 17.92 -9.86 9.22
CA LEU A 106 18.12 -8.93 10.30
C LEU A 106 17.28 -9.30 11.54
N PRO A 107 17.69 -8.92 12.76
CA PRO A 107 16.84 -9.01 13.94
C PRO A 107 15.50 -8.28 13.71
N GLU A 108 14.42 -8.78 14.29
CA GLU A 108 13.06 -8.25 14.07
C GLU A 108 12.94 -6.75 14.41
N ALA A 109 13.55 -6.31 15.52
CA ALA A 109 13.59 -4.90 15.88
C ALA A 109 14.25 -4.03 14.79
N THR A 110 15.36 -4.53 14.21
CA THR A 110 16.05 -3.84 13.11
C THR A 110 15.17 -3.80 11.86
N ARG A 111 14.51 -4.91 11.53
CA ARG A 111 13.58 -4.98 10.39
C ARG A 111 12.43 -3.97 10.54
N THR A 112 11.90 -3.80 11.75
CA THR A 112 10.86 -2.80 12.04
C THR A 112 11.36 -1.38 11.80
N ILE A 113 12.61 -1.08 12.21
CA ILE A 113 13.23 0.24 11.96
C ILE A 113 13.43 0.47 10.46
N VAL A 114 13.90 -0.54 9.73
CA VAL A 114 14.04 -0.47 8.27
C VAL A 114 12.68 -0.27 7.62
N ALA A 115 11.64 -0.98 8.04
CA ALA A 115 10.29 -0.82 7.51
C ALA A 115 9.75 0.59 7.75
N LEU A 116 10.01 1.20 8.90
CA LEU A 116 9.68 2.60 9.15
C LEU A 116 10.43 3.54 8.21
N ALA A 117 11.73 3.33 8.01
CA ALA A 117 12.54 4.14 7.09
C ALA A 117 12.03 4.03 5.63
N ASN A 118 11.69 2.82 5.18
CA ASN A 118 11.08 2.57 3.87
C ASN A 118 9.74 3.31 3.73
N ALA A 119 8.85 3.19 4.72
CA ALA A 119 7.57 3.88 4.74
C ALA A 119 7.72 5.41 4.70
N GLN A 120 8.71 5.96 5.41
CA GLN A 120 9.02 7.39 5.36
C GLN A 120 9.60 7.81 4.01
N THR A 121 10.37 6.96 3.36
CA THR A 121 10.92 7.20 2.03
C THR A 121 9.79 7.31 1.00
N ASP A 122 8.83 6.36 1.01
CA ASP A 122 7.66 6.39 0.14
C ASP A 122 6.78 7.64 0.42
N LEU A 123 6.56 7.96 1.69
CA LEU A 123 5.83 9.16 2.07
C LEU A 123 6.49 10.45 1.54
N ASN A 124 7.82 10.57 1.67
CA ASN A 124 8.58 11.72 1.16
C ASN A 124 8.56 11.82 -0.37
N ALA A 125 8.43 10.68 -1.08
CA ALA A 125 8.23 10.64 -2.52
C ALA A 125 6.80 11.01 -2.95
N GLY A 126 5.87 11.19 -2.00
CA GLY A 126 4.49 11.59 -2.27
C GLY A 126 3.46 10.47 -2.21
N PHE A 127 3.86 9.24 -1.86
CA PHE A 127 2.93 8.14 -1.60
C PHE A 127 2.39 8.26 -0.17
N THR A 128 1.28 8.97 -0.02
CA THR A 128 0.67 9.21 1.30
C THR A 128 -0.14 8.03 1.82
N THR A 129 -0.43 7.08 0.94
CA THR A 129 -1.15 5.84 1.26
C THR A 129 -0.43 4.66 0.60
N VAL A 130 -0.25 3.57 1.36
CA VAL A 130 0.37 2.34 0.86
C VAL A 130 -0.42 1.09 1.30
N LEU A 131 -0.40 0.05 0.47
CA LEU A 131 -0.81 -1.30 0.86
C LEU A 131 0.45 -2.17 0.95
N ASP A 132 0.82 -2.55 2.18
CA ASP A 132 1.92 -3.48 2.41
C ASP A 132 1.47 -4.91 2.14
N MET A 133 2.14 -5.57 1.21
CA MET A 133 1.71 -6.84 0.64
C MET A 133 2.38 -8.07 1.26
N ASP A 134 3.31 -7.91 2.19
CA ASP A 134 3.88 -9.02 2.97
C ASP A 134 4.87 -8.51 4.01
N THR A 135 4.64 -8.82 5.27
CA THR A 135 5.60 -8.56 6.36
C THR A 135 6.83 -9.47 6.29
N ARG A 136 6.83 -10.46 5.40
CA ARG A 136 7.89 -11.46 5.27
C ARG A 136 8.19 -12.16 6.60
N GLY A 137 7.12 -12.60 7.26
CA GLY A 137 7.10 -13.27 8.56
C GLY A 137 6.55 -12.40 9.68
N GLY A 138 5.50 -12.89 10.33
CA GLY A 138 4.83 -12.23 11.44
C GLY A 138 3.91 -11.07 11.03
N TYR A 139 3.68 -10.15 11.96
CA TYR A 139 2.68 -9.09 11.81
C TYR A 139 3.24 -7.69 12.14
N GLY A 140 4.54 -7.49 11.99
CA GLY A 140 5.19 -6.23 12.34
C GLY A 140 4.69 -5.02 11.55
N THR A 141 4.16 -5.20 10.32
CA THR A 141 3.53 -4.09 9.58
C THR A 141 2.20 -3.67 10.19
N VAL A 142 1.50 -4.57 10.89
CA VAL A 142 0.31 -4.21 11.70
C VAL A 142 0.71 -3.27 12.83
N ASP A 143 1.80 -3.58 13.54
CA ASP A 143 2.32 -2.74 14.62
C ASP A 143 2.80 -1.38 14.09
N LEU A 144 3.50 -1.36 12.95
CA LEU A 144 3.94 -0.13 12.29
C LEU A 144 2.74 0.74 11.89
N ARG A 145 1.73 0.17 11.23
CA ARG A 145 0.48 0.87 10.89
C ARG A 145 -0.18 1.46 12.13
N ASN A 146 -0.27 0.68 13.21
CA ASN A 146 -0.88 1.12 14.47
C ASN A 146 -0.07 2.25 15.10
N ALA A 147 1.26 2.17 15.12
CA ALA A 147 2.14 3.23 15.61
C ALA A 147 1.96 4.54 14.82
N ILE A 148 1.84 4.47 13.49
CA ILE A 148 1.55 5.62 12.62
C ILE A 148 0.16 6.19 12.92
N ASN A 149 -0.85 5.35 13.04
CA ASN A 149 -2.24 5.76 13.32
C ASN A 149 -2.38 6.44 14.68
N HIS A 150 -1.59 6.01 15.68
CA HIS A 150 -1.55 6.64 17.00
C HIS A 150 -0.63 7.88 17.03
N GLY A 151 0.00 8.26 15.93
CA GLY A 151 0.89 9.42 15.86
C GLY A 151 2.20 9.26 16.65
N LEU A 152 2.63 8.05 16.90
CA LEU A 152 3.93 7.78 17.58
C LEU A 152 5.09 8.03 16.60
N VAL A 153 4.91 7.70 15.33
CA VAL A 153 5.87 7.91 14.25
C VAL A 153 5.17 8.48 13.03
N MET A 154 5.91 9.22 12.20
CA MET A 154 5.42 9.69 10.90
C MET A 154 5.55 8.57 9.87
N GLY A 155 4.52 8.39 9.05
CA GLY A 155 4.48 7.45 7.94
C GLY A 155 3.22 7.64 7.09
N PRO A 156 3.09 6.95 5.95
CA PRO A 156 1.90 6.96 5.12
C PRO A 156 0.71 6.33 5.84
N ARG A 157 -0.49 6.52 5.30
CA ARG A 157 -1.62 5.65 5.66
C ARG A 157 -1.32 4.25 5.16
N MET A 158 -1.67 3.25 5.94
CA MET A 158 -1.38 1.88 5.58
C MET A 158 -2.62 1.01 5.64
N GLN A 159 -2.77 0.13 4.65
CA GLN A 159 -3.42 -1.15 4.81
C GLN A 159 -2.36 -2.24 4.75
N VAL A 160 -2.58 -3.34 5.44
CA VAL A 160 -1.55 -4.35 5.64
C VAL A 160 -2.12 -5.77 5.55
N VAL A 161 -1.32 -6.68 5.01
CA VAL A 161 -1.66 -8.10 4.94
C VAL A 161 -1.04 -8.89 6.10
N GLY A 162 -0.03 -8.32 6.78
CA GLY A 162 0.79 -9.09 7.70
C GLY A 162 1.59 -10.16 6.95
N GLN A 163 1.56 -11.37 7.47
CA GLN A 163 2.22 -12.50 6.82
C GLN A 163 1.41 -13.04 5.65
N SER A 164 2.07 -13.26 4.51
CA SER A 164 1.48 -13.95 3.38
C SER A 164 1.24 -15.44 3.65
N LEU A 165 0.22 -15.99 3.01
CA LEU A 165 -0.10 -17.41 3.04
C LEU A 165 0.46 -18.08 1.81
N ASN A 166 1.28 -19.12 2.03
CA ASN A 166 1.96 -19.84 0.98
C ASN A 166 2.03 -21.33 1.34
N GLN A 167 2.12 -22.17 0.33
CA GLN A 167 2.29 -23.60 0.57
C GLN A 167 3.69 -23.88 1.15
N ARG A 168 3.79 -24.87 2.06
CA ARG A 168 5.06 -25.26 2.68
C ARG A 168 6.11 -25.73 1.66
N ALA A 169 5.69 -26.31 0.55
CA ALA A 169 6.57 -26.77 -0.52
C ALA A 169 7.02 -25.64 -1.47
N SER A 170 6.50 -24.45 -1.30
CA SER A 170 6.90 -23.29 -2.07
C SER A 170 8.23 -22.76 -1.55
N ASN A 171 9.27 -22.89 -2.33
CA ASN A 171 10.62 -22.39 -2.03
C ASN A 171 10.77 -20.93 -2.43
N ALA A 172 9.72 -20.12 -2.33
CA ALA A 172 9.75 -18.74 -2.74
C ALA A 172 10.94 -17.96 -2.13
N TYR A 173 11.39 -18.34 -0.93
CA TYR A 173 12.58 -17.76 -0.28
C TYR A 173 13.21 -18.75 0.69
N PRO A 174 14.03 -19.71 0.24
CA PRO A 174 14.58 -20.79 1.11
C PRO A 174 15.33 -20.27 2.34
N ALA A 175 16.19 -19.25 2.16
CA ALA A 175 16.94 -18.65 3.25
C ALA A 175 16.06 -17.84 4.22
N PHE A 176 14.90 -17.42 3.78
CA PHE A 176 13.93 -16.64 4.52
C PHE A 176 13.03 -17.50 5.40
N PHE A 177 12.58 -18.65 4.88
CA PHE A 177 11.66 -19.54 5.60
C PHE A 177 12.35 -20.34 6.70
N THR A 178 13.62 -20.68 6.58
CA THR A 178 14.34 -21.46 7.62
C THR A 178 14.40 -20.77 8.97
N ARG A 179 14.38 -19.42 9.03
CA ARG A 179 14.31 -18.67 10.29
C ARG A 179 12.92 -18.49 10.85
N PHE A 180 11.90 -18.55 10.02
CA PHE A 180 10.50 -18.36 10.42
C PHE A 180 9.75 -19.67 10.59
N GLN A 181 10.27 -20.79 10.06
CA GLN A 181 9.69 -22.13 10.26
C GLN A 181 9.55 -22.47 11.74
N ASP A 182 10.48 -22.02 12.60
CA ASP A 182 10.39 -22.21 14.04
C ASP A 182 9.21 -21.46 14.70
N ARG A 183 8.66 -20.45 14.02
CA ARG A 183 7.50 -19.66 14.49
C ARG A 183 6.18 -20.13 13.89
N PHE A 184 6.22 -20.94 12.83
CA PHE A 184 5.04 -21.51 12.19
C PHE A 184 4.94 -22.98 12.54
N THR A 185 4.04 -23.28 13.45
CA THR A 185 3.62 -24.65 13.66
C THR A 185 3.09 -25.21 12.34
N GLU A 186 3.28 -26.50 12.10
CA GLU A 186 2.82 -27.18 10.88
C GLU A 186 1.33 -26.92 10.57
N ASP A 187 0.56 -26.61 11.61
CA ASP A 187 -0.88 -26.34 11.56
C ASP A 187 -1.27 -24.98 10.93
N LYS A 188 -0.32 -24.10 10.68
CA LYS A 188 -0.58 -22.73 10.17
C LYS A 188 -0.33 -22.55 8.68
N ASN A 189 0.24 -23.53 7.99
CA ASN A 189 0.41 -23.50 6.54
C ASN A 189 -0.89 -23.90 5.85
N PRO A 190 -1.29 -23.21 4.77
CA PRO A 190 -2.53 -23.53 4.05
C PRO A 190 -2.42 -24.78 3.16
N ASN A 191 -1.93 -25.90 3.71
CA ASN A 191 -1.77 -27.18 3.00
C ASN A 191 -3.08 -27.98 2.94
N SER A 192 -4.20 -27.35 3.16
CA SER A 192 -5.55 -27.87 2.95
C SER A 192 -6.56 -26.74 3.06
N PRO A 193 -7.78 -26.88 2.53
CA PRO A 193 -8.84 -25.89 2.68
C PRO A 193 -9.09 -25.49 4.14
N TRP A 194 -9.02 -26.43 5.08
CA TRP A 194 -9.19 -26.17 6.52
C TRP A 194 -8.07 -25.34 7.12
N LEU A 195 -6.82 -25.65 6.79
CA LEU A 195 -5.66 -24.88 7.25
C LEU A 195 -5.63 -23.50 6.61
N GLY A 196 -6.07 -23.37 5.35
CA GLY A 196 -6.27 -22.08 4.71
C GLY A 196 -7.25 -21.19 5.47
N ARG A 197 -8.42 -21.74 5.85
CA ARG A 197 -9.39 -20.99 6.68
C ARG A 197 -8.84 -20.64 8.06
N ALA A 198 -8.10 -21.55 8.70
CA ALA A 198 -7.48 -21.31 9.99
C ALA A 198 -6.44 -20.17 9.92
N ALA A 199 -5.61 -20.16 8.88
CA ALA A 199 -4.61 -19.10 8.64
C ALA A 199 -5.26 -17.73 8.43
N VAL A 200 -6.39 -17.64 7.70
CA VAL A 200 -7.17 -16.41 7.54
C VAL A 200 -7.70 -15.90 8.88
N ARG A 201 -8.22 -16.77 9.74
CA ARG A 201 -8.71 -16.40 11.08
C ARG A 201 -7.58 -15.91 11.97
N GLU A 202 -6.41 -16.53 11.90
CA GLU A 202 -5.20 -16.07 12.59
C GLU A 202 -4.79 -14.67 12.12
N ALA A 203 -4.71 -14.43 10.81
CA ALA A 203 -4.41 -13.12 10.24
C ALA A 203 -5.44 -12.07 10.73
N LYS A 204 -6.72 -12.40 10.72
CA LYS A 204 -7.78 -11.52 11.24
C LYS A 204 -7.61 -11.20 12.73
N LEU A 205 -7.23 -12.19 13.54
CA LEU A 205 -6.96 -12.00 14.96
C LEU A 205 -5.83 -11.01 15.21
N HIS A 206 -4.81 -11.03 14.37
CA HIS A 206 -3.71 -10.06 14.42
C HIS A 206 -4.07 -8.68 13.88
N GLY A 207 -5.26 -8.51 13.29
CA GLY A 207 -5.76 -7.19 12.88
C GLY A 207 -5.29 -6.74 11.51
N VAL A 208 -5.03 -7.67 10.59
CA VAL A 208 -4.74 -7.32 9.19
C VAL A 208 -5.96 -6.74 8.48
N ASP A 209 -5.75 -6.02 7.40
CA ASP A 209 -6.80 -5.43 6.55
C ASP A 209 -7.08 -6.32 5.33
N TRP A 210 -6.09 -7.11 4.92
CA TRP A 210 -6.09 -7.96 3.76
C TRP A 210 -5.43 -9.32 4.07
N VAL A 211 -5.64 -10.28 3.19
CA VAL A 211 -4.88 -11.53 3.13
C VAL A 211 -4.07 -11.53 1.85
N LYS A 212 -2.79 -11.90 1.90
CA LYS A 212 -1.94 -12.13 0.72
C LYS A 212 -1.71 -13.61 0.54
N ILE A 213 -1.95 -14.10 -0.66
CA ILE A 213 -1.61 -15.47 -1.09
C ILE A 213 -0.64 -15.44 -2.27
N TYR A 214 0.14 -16.50 -2.39
CA TYR A 214 1.00 -16.76 -3.54
C TYR A 214 0.49 -18.02 -4.22
N THR A 215 0.11 -17.93 -5.48
CA THR A 215 -0.41 -19.07 -6.27
C THR A 215 0.50 -19.48 -7.41
N THR A 216 1.51 -18.68 -7.71
CA THR A 216 2.67 -19.09 -8.50
C THR A 216 3.92 -18.93 -7.67
N GLN A 217 4.92 -19.78 -7.91
CA GLN A 217 6.18 -19.69 -7.20
C GLN A 217 7.04 -18.60 -7.80
N ASP A 218 7.70 -17.79 -6.95
CA ASP A 218 8.68 -16.79 -7.38
C ASP A 218 9.99 -17.42 -7.77
N PHE A 219 10.41 -18.46 -7.01
CA PHE A 219 11.68 -19.15 -7.21
C PHE A 219 11.47 -20.65 -7.02
N VAL A 220 12.10 -21.43 -7.85
CA VAL A 220 12.16 -22.89 -7.75
C VAL A 220 13.59 -23.30 -7.39
N GLY A 221 13.93 -23.21 -6.09
CA GLY A 221 15.29 -23.47 -5.60
C GLY A 221 16.24 -22.29 -5.78
N ASP A 222 17.47 -22.47 -5.34
CA ASP A 222 18.49 -21.40 -5.31
C ASP A 222 19.00 -20.99 -6.72
N GLU A 223 18.72 -21.79 -7.75
CA GLU A 223 19.29 -21.61 -9.08
C GLU A 223 18.26 -21.56 -10.22
N ILE A 224 16.99 -21.84 -9.95
CA ILE A 224 15.95 -21.94 -10.98
C ILE A 224 14.90 -20.86 -10.76
N ASP A 225 14.99 -19.84 -11.59
CA ASP A 225 13.95 -18.85 -11.78
C ASP A 225 12.65 -19.53 -12.29
N VAL A 226 11.49 -18.97 -11.98
CA VAL A 226 10.17 -19.38 -12.50
C VAL A 226 10.09 -19.28 -14.03
N TRP A 227 11.09 -18.70 -14.66
CA TRP A 227 11.22 -18.49 -16.09
C TRP A 227 12.26 -19.42 -16.68
N LYS A 228 11.88 -20.12 -17.74
CA LYS A 228 12.84 -20.84 -18.56
C LYS A 228 13.71 -19.87 -19.40
N PRO A 229 14.87 -20.31 -19.89
CA PRO A 229 15.72 -19.48 -20.75
C PRO A 229 15.04 -18.94 -22.00
N ASP A 230 14.00 -19.62 -22.50
CA ASP A 230 13.18 -19.18 -23.63
C ASP A 230 12.05 -18.21 -23.26
N ALA A 231 12.04 -17.73 -22.00
CA ALA A 231 11.05 -16.84 -21.42
C ALA A 231 9.64 -17.41 -21.27
N THR A 232 9.48 -18.71 -21.31
CA THR A 232 8.22 -19.34 -20.88
C THR A 232 8.19 -19.51 -19.37
N LEU A 233 7.01 -19.31 -18.77
CA LEU A 233 6.81 -19.58 -17.34
C LEU A 233 7.00 -21.06 -17.02
N ILE A 234 7.68 -21.33 -15.91
CA ILE A 234 7.59 -22.63 -15.24
C ILE A 234 6.31 -22.59 -14.42
N ASN A 235 5.21 -22.96 -15.01
CA ASN A 235 3.89 -22.84 -14.41
C ASN A 235 3.69 -23.91 -13.29
N SER A 236 4.23 -23.64 -12.11
CA SER A 236 4.06 -24.47 -10.92
C SER A 236 3.13 -23.78 -9.94
N PRO A 237 1.85 -24.16 -9.85
CA PRO A 237 0.96 -23.59 -8.85
C PRO A 237 1.45 -24.00 -7.43
N SER A 238 1.40 -23.05 -6.50
CA SER A 238 1.81 -23.28 -5.11
C SER A 238 0.64 -23.68 -4.20
N LEU A 239 -0.58 -23.33 -4.58
CA LEU A 239 -1.82 -23.70 -3.90
C LEU A 239 -2.78 -24.35 -4.89
N THR A 240 -3.55 -25.32 -4.42
CA THR A 240 -4.64 -25.89 -5.20
C THR A 240 -5.81 -24.92 -5.34
N GLU A 241 -6.65 -25.10 -6.36
CA GLU A 241 -7.85 -24.28 -6.54
C GLU A 241 -8.77 -24.35 -5.29
N GLU A 242 -8.90 -25.51 -4.65
CA GLU A 242 -9.71 -25.69 -3.44
C GLU A 242 -9.17 -24.91 -2.24
N GLU A 243 -7.85 -24.87 -2.06
CA GLU A 243 -7.20 -24.08 -1.02
C GLU A 243 -7.40 -22.59 -1.24
N VAL A 244 -7.20 -22.11 -2.48
CA VAL A 244 -7.42 -20.71 -2.84
C VAL A 244 -8.88 -20.32 -2.61
N MET A 245 -9.84 -21.13 -3.06
CA MET A 245 -11.27 -20.85 -2.85
C MET A 245 -11.63 -20.79 -1.36
N ALA A 246 -11.09 -21.70 -0.53
CA ALA A 246 -11.35 -21.71 0.91
C ALA A 246 -10.78 -20.50 1.62
N ILE A 247 -9.59 -20.03 1.22
CA ILE A 247 -8.96 -18.83 1.76
C ILE A 247 -9.79 -17.60 1.40
N VAL A 248 -10.17 -17.44 0.14
CA VAL A 248 -10.94 -16.28 -0.35
C VAL A 248 -12.32 -16.23 0.32
N ASP A 249 -13.04 -17.34 0.35
CA ASP A 249 -14.34 -17.45 1.01
C ASP A 249 -14.26 -17.05 2.50
N GLU A 250 -13.29 -17.57 3.23
CA GLU A 250 -13.13 -17.23 4.65
C GLU A 250 -12.73 -15.77 4.86
N ALA A 251 -11.85 -15.22 4.03
CA ALA A 251 -11.44 -13.83 4.10
C ALA A 251 -12.63 -12.89 3.87
N HIS A 252 -13.40 -13.10 2.81
CA HIS A 252 -14.56 -12.30 2.49
C HIS A 252 -15.63 -12.39 3.58
N ARG A 253 -15.87 -13.59 4.13
CA ARG A 253 -16.79 -13.79 5.25
C ARG A 253 -16.39 -12.98 6.51
N LEU A 254 -15.08 -12.75 6.70
CA LEU A 254 -14.53 -11.97 7.82
C LEU A 254 -14.33 -10.49 7.49
N GLY A 255 -14.75 -10.03 6.31
CA GLY A 255 -14.61 -8.64 5.86
C GLY A 255 -13.18 -8.25 5.47
N LEU A 256 -12.33 -9.24 5.16
CA LEU A 256 -11.00 -9.04 4.60
C LEU A 256 -11.06 -9.15 3.08
N LYS A 257 -10.20 -8.41 2.40
CA LYS A 257 -9.92 -8.59 0.97
C LYS A 257 -8.73 -9.51 0.78
N VAL A 258 -8.59 -10.06 -0.43
CA VAL A 258 -7.50 -10.98 -0.78
C VAL A 258 -6.69 -10.44 -1.95
N ALA A 259 -5.38 -10.33 -1.76
CA ALA A 259 -4.40 -10.07 -2.81
C ALA A 259 -3.72 -11.38 -3.20
N CYS A 260 -3.52 -11.59 -4.49
CA CYS A 260 -2.95 -12.81 -5.03
C CYS A 260 -1.75 -12.52 -5.92
N HIS A 261 -0.55 -12.93 -5.46
CA HIS A 261 0.63 -12.98 -6.31
C HIS A 261 0.46 -14.08 -7.35
N THR A 262 0.53 -13.73 -8.64
CA THR A 262 0.42 -14.69 -9.72
C THR A 262 1.01 -14.13 -11.02
N TYR A 263 1.80 -14.95 -11.72
CA TYR A 263 2.37 -14.57 -13.01
C TYR A 263 1.55 -15.07 -14.20
N GLY A 264 0.93 -16.26 -14.09
CA GLY A 264 0.16 -16.87 -15.19
C GLY A 264 -0.33 -18.27 -14.86
N GLY A 265 -0.91 -18.92 -15.85
CA GLY A 265 -1.29 -20.34 -15.83
C GLY A 265 -2.34 -20.72 -14.81
N GLU A 266 -2.22 -21.94 -14.26
CA GLU A 266 -3.22 -22.53 -13.37
C GLU A 266 -3.39 -21.74 -12.06
N GLY A 267 -2.28 -21.27 -11.45
CA GLY A 267 -2.34 -20.46 -10.24
C GLY A 267 -3.10 -19.13 -10.47
N GLN A 268 -2.91 -18.50 -11.61
CA GLN A 268 -3.66 -17.31 -12.00
C GLN A 268 -5.14 -17.59 -12.17
N LEU A 269 -5.48 -18.68 -12.87
CA LEU A 269 -6.88 -19.08 -13.06
C LEU A 269 -7.58 -19.34 -11.74
N SER A 270 -6.91 -20.02 -10.79
CA SER A 270 -7.45 -20.33 -9.45
C SER A 270 -7.75 -19.04 -8.67
N CYS A 271 -6.83 -18.05 -8.68
CA CYS A 271 -7.08 -16.75 -8.07
C CYS A 271 -8.31 -16.05 -8.66
N LEU A 272 -8.38 -15.96 -9.99
CA LEU A 272 -9.45 -15.23 -10.67
C LEU A 272 -10.81 -15.94 -10.53
N LYS A 273 -10.83 -17.27 -10.56
CA LYS A 273 -12.04 -18.07 -10.29
C LYS A 273 -12.54 -17.86 -8.87
N ALA A 274 -11.64 -17.84 -7.88
CA ALA A 274 -11.98 -17.59 -6.49
C ALA A 274 -12.49 -16.17 -6.25
N GLY A 275 -12.14 -15.21 -7.12
CA GLY A 275 -12.57 -13.83 -7.00
C GLY A 275 -11.75 -13.03 -6.00
N VAL A 276 -10.42 -13.18 -6.04
CA VAL A 276 -9.51 -12.31 -5.27
C VAL A 276 -9.72 -10.85 -5.64
N ASP A 277 -9.50 -9.94 -4.70
CA ASP A 277 -9.77 -8.50 -4.88
C ASP A 277 -8.64 -7.75 -5.59
N ALA A 278 -7.42 -8.24 -5.46
CA ALA A 278 -6.23 -7.67 -6.10
C ALA A 278 -5.36 -8.78 -6.68
N PRO A 279 -5.63 -9.22 -7.92
CA PRO A 279 -4.70 -10.08 -8.65
C PRO A 279 -3.46 -9.25 -9.05
N ASN A 280 -2.29 -9.68 -8.57
CA ASN A 280 -1.05 -8.95 -8.75
C ASN A 280 -0.23 -9.52 -9.91
N HIS A 281 0.55 -8.66 -10.56
CA HIS A 281 1.50 -8.95 -11.65
C HIS A 281 0.87 -9.38 -12.96
N LEU A 282 0.12 -10.49 -13.00
CA LEU A 282 -0.56 -11.04 -14.20
C LEU A 282 0.30 -10.97 -15.46
N THR A 283 1.58 -11.33 -15.33
CA THR A 283 2.62 -11.10 -16.34
C THR A 283 2.31 -11.83 -17.64
N ASP A 284 1.73 -13.04 -17.56
CA ASP A 284 1.24 -13.81 -18.71
C ASP A 284 -0.29 -13.95 -18.66
N LEU A 285 -0.98 -12.92 -19.13
CA LEU A 285 -2.44 -12.87 -19.15
C LEU A 285 -2.99 -13.56 -20.39
N ASP A 286 -3.49 -14.78 -20.25
CA ASP A 286 -4.19 -15.49 -21.30
C ASP A 286 -5.65 -14.98 -21.52
N ASN A 287 -6.31 -15.49 -22.55
CA ASN A 287 -7.67 -15.04 -22.88
C ASN A 287 -8.71 -15.52 -21.85
N SER A 288 -8.51 -16.66 -21.22
CA SER A 288 -9.40 -17.21 -20.18
C SER A 288 -9.34 -16.34 -18.93
N SER A 289 -8.14 -16.00 -18.51
CA SER A 289 -7.88 -15.08 -17.39
C SER A 289 -8.41 -13.68 -17.67
N LEU A 290 -8.19 -13.15 -18.87
CA LEU A 290 -8.75 -11.85 -19.27
C LEU A 290 -10.28 -11.84 -19.20
N LYS A 291 -10.93 -12.92 -19.67
CA LYS A 291 -12.39 -13.06 -19.57
C LYS A 291 -12.85 -13.00 -18.10
N LEU A 292 -12.17 -13.68 -17.19
CA LEU A 292 -12.50 -13.66 -15.76
C LEU A 292 -12.33 -12.28 -15.14
N LEU A 293 -11.27 -11.55 -15.49
CA LEU A 293 -11.08 -10.15 -15.03
C LEU A 293 -12.28 -9.28 -15.43
N VAL A 294 -12.71 -9.38 -16.69
CA VAL A 294 -13.85 -8.59 -17.22
C VAL A 294 -15.16 -9.03 -16.57
N ASP A 295 -15.48 -10.33 -16.58
CA ASP A 295 -16.74 -10.87 -16.07
C ASP A 295 -16.94 -10.55 -14.59
N LYS A 296 -15.88 -10.64 -13.79
CA LYS A 296 -15.91 -10.39 -12.36
C LYS A 296 -15.58 -8.95 -11.96
N ARG A 297 -15.25 -8.09 -12.94
CA ARG A 297 -14.85 -6.68 -12.73
C ARG A 297 -13.67 -6.55 -11.77
N LEU A 298 -12.71 -7.45 -11.87
CA LEU A 298 -11.51 -7.42 -11.05
C LEU A 298 -10.53 -6.38 -11.59
N PRO A 299 -9.75 -5.69 -10.73
CA PRO A 299 -8.68 -4.83 -11.20
C PRO A 299 -7.48 -5.64 -11.67
N PHE A 300 -6.57 -5.01 -12.39
CA PHE A 300 -5.25 -5.52 -12.67
C PHE A 300 -4.22 -4.63 -11.97
N GLU A 301 -3.64 -5.12 -10.89
CA GLU A 301 -2.55 -4.46 -10.21
C GLU A 301 -1.22 -4.97 -10.79
N ILE A 302 -0.37 -4.05 -11.28
CA ILE A 302 0.88 -4.37 -11.97
C ILE A 302 2.07 -3.66 -11.32
N THR A 303 3.16 -4.42 -11.15
CA THR A 303 4.47 -3.93 -10.70
C THR A 303 5.44 -3.95 -11.87
N ILE A 304 5.74 -2.80 -12.47
CA ILE A 304 6.67 -2.71 -13.61
C ILE A 304 8.11 -2.53 -13.12
N ASP A 305 8.31 -1.79 -12.03
CA ASP A 305 9.64 -1.51 -11.49
C ASP A 305 10.38 -2.79 -11.08
N ASP A 306 9.65 -3.79 -10.59
CA ASP A 306 10.15 -5.13 -10.31
C ASP A 306 10.81 -5.75 -11.56
N LEU A 307 10.12 -5.72 -12.68
CA LEU A 307 10.60 -6.28 -13.95
C LEU A 307 11.78 -5.47 -14.53
N VAL A 308 11.73 -4.15 -14.43
CA VAL A 308 12.79 -3.25 -14.94
C VAL A 308 14.06 -3.39 -14.12
N SER A 309 13.96 -3.46 -12.79
CA SER A 309 15.09 -3.62 -11.89
C SER A 309 15.78 -4.97 -12.10
N LEU A 310 15.02 -6.02 -12.32
CA LEU A 310 15.53 -7.34 -12.68
C LEU A 310 16.27 -7.31 -14.03
N GLU A 311 15.81 -6.53 -15.01
CA GLU A 311 16.50 -6.36 -16.29
C GLU A 311 17.87 -5.65 -16.14
N ALA A 312 17.94 -4.63 -15.30
CA ALA A 312 19.17 -3.84 -15.12
C ALA A 312 20.29 -4.63 -14.42
N GLY A 313 19.94 -5.60 -13.55
CA GLY A 313 20.90 -6.30 -12.69
C GLY A 313 21.64 -7.47 -13.31
N ASP A 314 21.15 -8.08 -14.42
CA ASP A 314 21.68 -9.35 -14.92
C ASP A 314 21.58 -9.51 -16.45
N LEU A 315 22.42 -8.79 -17.13
CA LEU A 315 22.56 -8.88 -18.59
C LEU A 315 23.16 -10.21 -19.10
N LYS A 316 23.61 -11.11 -18.21
CA LYS A 316 24.39 -12.30 -18.60
C LYS A 316 23.55 -13.58 -18.77
N THR A 317 22.37 -13.67 -18.17
CA THR A 317 21.53 -14.89 -18.19
C THR A 317 20.29 -14.78 -19.07
N THR A 318 20.19 -13.86 -20.02
CA THR A 318 18.93 -13.24 -20.32
C THR A 318 18.45 -13.16 -21.75
N GLY A 319 18.50 -14.23 -22.47
CA GLY A 319 17.55 -14.37 -23.59
C GLY A 319 16.08 -14.18 -23.15
N GLY A 320 15.80 -14.31 -21.82
CA GLY A 320 14.45 -14.33 -21.26
C GLY A 320 13.90 -13.02 -20.69
N ARG A 321 14.71 -12.07 -20.24
CA ARG A 321 14.23 -10.90 -19.48
C ARG A 321 13.59 -9.83 -20.32
N ASN A 322 14.14 -9.47 -21.46
CA ASN A 322 13.45 -8.63 -22.44
C ASN A 322 12.08 -9.21 -22.81
N SER A 323 11.92 -10.53 -22.66
CA SER A 323 10.69 -11.24 -22.91
C SER A 323 9.69 -11.10 -21.75
N ARG A 324 10.13 -11.01 -20.49
CA ARG A 324 9.24 -10.81 -19.31
C ARG A 324 8.59 -9.44 -19.33
N LEU A 325 9.38 -8.38 -19.47
CA LEU A 325 8.86 -7.03 -19.58
C LEU A 325 7.95 -6.88 -20.80
N LYS A 326 8.32 -7.50 -21.92
CA LYS A 326 7.50 -7.51 -23.12
C LYS A 326 6.19 -8.30 -22.93
N MET A 327 6.23 -9.40 -22.19
CA MET A 327 5.04 -10.19 -21.84
C MET A 327 4.10 -9.38 -20.93
N ALA A 328 4.64 -8.72 -19.93
CA ALA A 328 3.89 -7.83 -19.05
C ALA A 328 3.27 -6.64 -19.83
N GLU A 329 4.02 -6.06 -20.77
CA GLU A 329 3.49 -5.02 -21.68
C GLU A 329 2.32 -5.53 -22.51
N GLN A 330 2.40 -6.75 -23.03
CA GLN A 330 1.32 -7.36 -23.79
C GLN A 330 0.08 -7.60 -22.92
N SER A 331 0.28 -8.13 -21.70
CA SER A 331 -0.78 -8.37 -20.73
C SER A 331 -1.46 -7.05 -20.31
N PHE A 332 -0.67 -6.02 -20.02
CA PHE A 332 -1.17 -4.68 -19.75
C PHE A 332 -2.03 -4.12 -20.89
N LYS A 333 -1.53 -4.21 -22.12
CA LYS A 333 -2.26 -3.73 -23.32
C LYS A 333 -3.56 -4.48 -23.54
N LYS A 334 -3.57 -5.81 -23.33
CA LYS A 334 -4.78 -6.64 -23.41
C LYS A 334 -5.82 -6.22 -22.37
N ALA A 335 -5.41 -6.12 -21.10
CA ALA A 335 -6.29 -5.73 -20.00
C ALA A 335 -6.89 -4.33 -20.24
N ARG A 336 -6.04 -3.36 -20.60
CA ARG A 336 -6.48 -2.01 -20.91
C ARG A 336 -7.47 -1.95 -22.08
N ALA A 337 -7.19 -2.68 -23.17
CA ALA A 337 -8.08 -2.73 -24.32
C ALA A 337 -9.45 -3.34 -24.00
N ALA A 338 -9.51 -4.25 -23.02
CA ALA A 338 -10.74 -4.85 -22.51
C ALA A 338 -11.44 -3.99 -21.44
N GLY A 339 -10.92 -2.82 -21.10
CA GLY A 339 -11.51 -1.92 -20.10
C GLY A 339 -11.30 -2.37 -18.66
N VAL A 340 -10.35 -3.27 -18.38
CA VAL A 340 -9.99 -3.67 -17.01
C VAL A 340 -9.34 -2.49 -16.31
N PRO A 341 -9.79 -2.12 -15.09
CA PRO A 341 -9.17 -1.08 -14.31
C PRO A 341 -7.72 -1.45 -13.95
N ILE A 342 -6.76 -0.62 -14.34
CA ILE A 342 -5.35 -0.79 -13.96
C ILE A 342 -5.11 -0.07 -12.64
N VAL A 343 -4.42 -0.73 -11.72
CA VAL A 343 -4.04 -0.20 -10.40
C VAL A 343 -2.54 -0.13 -10.30
N PHE A 344 -2.05 0.96 -9.73
CA PHE A 344 -0.64 1.22 -9.48
C PHE A 344 -0.14 0.42 -8.28
N GLY A 345 0.98 -0.28 -8.46
CA GLY A 345 1.75 -0.90 -7.40
C GLY A 345 3.22 -0.92 -7.80
N SER A 346 4.13 -0.43 -6.97
CA SER A 346 5.56 -0.37 -7.31
C SER A 346 6.27 -1.72 -7.17
N GLY A 347 5.84 -2.54 -6.22
CA GLY A 347 6.57 -3.73 -5.82
C GLY A 347 7.84 -3.41 -5.00
N ALA A 348 8.00 -2.17 -4.54
CA ALA A 348 9.19 -1.75 -3.79
C ALA A 348 9.46 -2.67 -2.59
N THR A 349 10.70 -3.16 -2.45
CA THR A 349 11.00 -4.24 -1.50
C THR A 349 12.44 -4.25 -0.97
N SER A 350 13.41 -3.75 -1.72
CA SER A 350 14.83 -3.96 -1.41
C SER A 350 15.72 -2.96 -2.14
N ALA A 351 17.03 -3.13 -2.01
CA ALA A 351 18.01 -2.33 -2.73
C ALA A 351 17.90 -2.46 -4.27
N THR A 352 17.36 -3.57 -4.76
CA THR A 352 17.17 -3.79 -6.21
C THR A 352 15.87 -3.18 -6.73
N ILE A 353 14.87 -3.01 -5.87
CA ILE A 353 13.59 -2.33 -6.14
C ILE A 353 13.38 -1.33 -5.01
N PRO A 354 14.09 -0.19 -5.02
CA PRO A 354 14.16 0.69 -3.88
C PRO A 354 12.84 1.45 -3.66
N HIS A 355 12.55 1.70 -2.41
CA HIS A 355 11.47 2.60 -2.01
C HIS A 355 11.73 4.04 -2.49
N GLY A 356 10.67 4.79 -2.75
CA GLY A 356 10.73 6.20 -3.11
C GLY A 356 10.86 6.51 -4.60
N ILE A 357 11.08 5.51 -5.45
CA ILE A 357 11.18 5.71 -6.91
C ILE A 357 9.96 5.20 -7.69
N GLY A 358 8.95 4.67 -7.02
CA GLY A 358 7.80 4.02 -7.67
C GLY A 358 7.10 4.90 -8.73
N ALA A 359 7.19 6.23 -8.62
CA ALA A 359 6.61 7.15 -9.61
C ALA A 359 7.22 7.02 -11.03
N ASP A 360 8.37 6.33 -11.18
CA ASP A 360 8.97 6.02 -12.48
C ASP A 360 8.02 5.16 -13.34
N GLN A 361 7.18 4.35 -12.71
CA GLN A 361 6.23 3.47 -13.37
C GLN A 361 5.20 4.22 -14.23
N PHE A 362 4.86 5.47 -13.90
CA PHE A 362 3.94 6.26 -14.72
C PHE A 362 4.43 6.46 -16.15
N ALA A 363 5.76 6.60 -16.35
CA ALA A 363 6.35 6.72 -17.68
C ALA A 363 6.15 5.45 -18.51
N TYR A 364 6.20 4.27 -17.88
CA TYR A 364 5.89 3.01 -18.55
C TYR A 364 4.41 2.89 -18.93
N PHE A 365 3.49 3.31 -18.06
CA PHE A 365 2.07 3.32 -18.39
C PHE A 365 1.77 4.18 -19.61
N VAL A 366 2.39 5.35 -19.71
CA VAL A 366 2.26 6.22 -20.89
C VAL A 366 2.93 5.59 -22.10
N LYS A 367 4.14 5.06 -21.97
CA LYS A 367 4.84 4.34 -23.05
C LYS A 367 4.02 3.16 -23.58
N TRP A 368 3.26 2.49 -22.73
CA TRP A 368 2.41 1.35 -23.07
C TRP A 368 1.00 1.75 -23.52
N GLY A 369 0.76 3.05 -23.69
CA GLY A 369 -0.38 3.61 -24.41
C GLY A 369 -1.48 4.22 -23.55
N MET A 370 -1.27 4.43 -22.25
CA MET A 370 -2.15 5.30 -21.47
C MET A 370 -1.92 6.78 -21.80
N THR A 371 -2.95 7.60 -21.65
CA THR A 371 -2.74 9.04 -21.52
C THR A 371 -2.15 9.35 -20.16
N PRO A 372 -1.44 10.47 -19.97
CA PRO A 372 -0.96 10.89 -18.64
C PRO A 372 -2.07 10.90 -17.58
N THR A 373 -3.27 11.35 -17.93
CA THR A 373 -4.45 11.30 -17.06
C THR A 373 -4.76 9.88 -16.60
N GLN A 374 -4.84 8.93 -17.52
CA GLN A 374 -5.13 7.53 -17.20
C GLN A 374 -4.03 6.93 -16.31
N ALA A 375 -2.77 7.23 -16.61
CA ALA A 375 -1.63 6.79 -15.81
C ALA A 375 -1.74 7.30 -14.36
N LEU A 376 -2.02 8.58 -14.17
CA LEU A 376 -2.20 9.15 -12.82
C LEU A 376 -3.40 8.52 -12.10
N GLN A 377 -4.52 8.31 -12.78
CA GLN A 377 -5.72 7.73 -12.15
C GLN A 377 -5.46 6.33 -11.57
N THR A 378 -4.44 5.59 -12.05
CA THR A 378 -4.07 4.28 -11.50
C THR A 378 -3.65 4.37 -10.03
N ALA A 379 -2.94 5.45 -9.63
CA ALA A 379 -2.47 5.69 -8.26
C ALA A 379 -3.43 6.56 -7.43
N TYR A 380 -4.59 6.91 -7.95
CA TYR A 380 -5.60 7.71 -7.27
C TYR A 380 -6.91 6.95 -7.13
N MET A 381 -7.89 7.23 -8.00
CA MET A 381 -9.23 6.65 -7.84
C MET A 381 -9.29 5.15 -8.06
N ASN A 382 -8.50 4.60 -9.01
CA ASN A 382 -8.48 3.15 -9.23
C ASN A 382 -7.91 2.43 -7.99
N ALA A 383 -6.76 2.89 -7.47
CA ALA A 383 -6.17 2.32 -6.27
C ALA A 383 -7.08 2.52 -5.04
N ALA A 384 -7.63 3.72 -4.84
CA ALA A 384 -8.52 4.00 -3.72
C ALA A 384 -9.76 3.08 -3.71
N THR A 385 -10.33 2.79 -4.89
CA THR A 385 -11.48 1.89 -5.04
C THR A 385 -11.12 0.43 -4.74
N MET A 386 -9.89 0.02 -5.06
CA MET A 386 -9.42 -1.33 -4.76
C MET A 386 -9.22 -1.53 -3.25
N LEU A 387 -8.75 -0.52 -2.52
CA LEU A 387 -8.49 -0.62 -1.08
C LEU A 387 -9.73 -1.04 -0.29
N ASN A 388 -9.54 -1.68 0.87
CA ASN A 388 -10.62 -2.15 1.72
C ASN A 388 -11.30 -0.98 2.47
N TYR A 389 -12.45 -1.24 3.10
CA TYR A 389 -13.19 -0.30 3.97
C TYR A 389 -13.63 1.00 3.29
N HIS A 390 -13.94 0.96 1.97
CA HIS A 390 -14.41 2.13 1.21
C HIS A 390 -13.46 3.33 1.28
N TRP A 391 -12.16 3.07 1.16
CA TRP A 391 -11.15 4.11 1.22
C TRP A 391 -11.24 5.13 0.09
N GLU A 392 -11.94 4.81 -1.01
CA GLU A 392 -12.29 5.79 -2.05
C GLU A 392 -13.10 6.99 -1.53
N GLN A 393 -13.74 6.85 -0.36
CA GLN A 393 -14.42 7.93 0.35
C GLN A 393 -13.46 8.74 1.24
N GLN A 394 -12.24 8.29 1.45
CA GLN A 394 -11.28 8.88 2.38
C GLN A 394 -10.06 9.48 1.71
N VAL A 395 -9.59 8.90 0.60
CA VAL A 395 -8.36 9.26 -0.12
C VAL A 395 -8.58 9.25 -1.64
N GLY A 396 -7.53 9.51 -2.42
CA GLY A 396 -7.52 9.40 -3.88
C GLY A 396 -8.07 10.63 -4.63
N SER A 397 -8.63 11.62 -3.94
CA SER A 397 -9.06 12.89 -4.54
C SER A 397 -9.05 14.03 -3.50
N ILE A 398 -8.95 15.27 -3.98
CA ILE A 398 -9.04 16.48 -3.14
C ILE A 398 -10.51 16.91 -3.10
N GLU A 399 -11.24 16.41 -2.11
CA GLU A 399 -12.67 16.63 -1.93
C GLU A 399 -13.01 16.90 -0.48
N LYS A 400 -14.06 17.68 -0.24
CA LYS A 400 -14.57 17.94 1.11
C LYS A 400 -14.87 16.64 1.88
N GLY A 401 -14.39 16.56 3.12
CA GLY A 401 -14.56 15.43 4.02
C GLY A 401 -13.43 14.40 3.95
N LYS A 402 -12.64 14.37 2.87
CA LYS A 402 -11.50 13.48 2.72
C LYS A 402 -10.30 13.92 3.55
N PHE A 403 -9.38 13.01 3.79
CA PHE A 403 -8.12 13.35 4.46
C PHE A 403 -7.33 14.39 3.66
N ALA A 404 -6.69 15.30 4.37
CA ALA A 404 -5.78 16.27 3.79
C ALA A 404 -4.43 15.62 3.48
N ASP A 405 -4.44 14.68 2.53
CA ASP A 405 -3.29 14.02 1.96
C ASP A 405 -3.06 14.63 0.58
N ILE A 406 -2.08 15.52 0.49
CA ILE A 406 -1.90 16.44 -0.65
C ILE A 406 -0.42 16.48 -1.03
N ILE A 407 -0.14 16.45 -2.33
CA ILE A 407 1.20 16.66 -2.87
C ILE A 407 1.21 17.80 -3.87
N ALA A 408 2.42 18.32 -4.19
CA ALA A 408 2.57 19.23 -5.30
C ALA A 408 3.88 19.01 -6.07
N VAL A 409 3.80 19.23 -7.37
CA VAL A 409 4.92 19.22 -8.32
C VAL A 409 5.03 20.60 -9.00
N ALA A 410 6.21 20.96 -9.51
CA ALA A 410 6.42 22.26 -10.13
C ALA A 410 5.70 22.38 -11.48
N GLY A 411 5.80 21.35 -12.32
CA GLY A 411 5.28 21.35 -13.68
C GLY A 411 3.83 20.87 -13.81
N ASN A 412 3.47 20.50 -15.02
CA ASN A 412 2.17 19.96 -15.39
C ASN A 412 2.31 18.47 -15.69
N PRO A 413 1.87 17.54 -14.80
CA PRO A 413 2.03 16.11 -14.99
C PRO A 413 1.16 15.53 -16.10
N LEU A 414 0.18 16.30 -16.62
CA LEU A 414 -0.58 15.90 -17.81
C LEU A 414 0.17 16.21 -19.11
N ALA A 415 1.15 17.12 -19.08
CA ALA A 415 2.04 17.39 -20.20
C ALA A 415 3.31 16.53 -20.14
N ASP A 416 3.85 16.31 -18.95
CA ASP A 416 5.03 15.48 -18.67
C ASP A 416 4.79 14.68 -17.38
N VAL A 417 4.45 13.42 -17.53
CA VAL A 417 4.12 12.54 -16.39
C VAL A 417 5.33 12.32 -15.46
N THR A 418 6.56 12.52 -15.94
CA THR A 418 7.78 12.41 -15.13
C THR A 418 7.91 13.51 -14.06
N GLU A 419 7.06 14.55 -14.08
CA GLU A 419 6.91 15.50 -12.98
C GLU A 419 6.59 14.79 -11.66
N MET A 420 5.91 13.65 -11.70
CA MET A 420 5.57 12.88 -10.51
C MET A 420 6.78 12.30 -9.78
N GLN A 421 7.93 12.19 -10.44
CA GLN A 421 9.22 11.79 -9.84
C GLN A 421 9.86 12.92 -9.02
N ARG A 422 9.33 14.15 -9.10
CA ARG A 422 9.91 15.37 -8.52
C ARG A 422 8.93 16.09 -7.60
N VAL A 423 8.26 15.33 -6.72
CA VAL A 423 7.36 15.88 -5.71
C VAL A 423 8.15 16.82 -4.78
N ARG A 424 7.66 18.05 -4.58
CA ARG A 424 8.30 19.08 -3.75
C ARG A 424 7.53 19.43 -2.49
N PHE A 425 6.25 19.12 -2.46
CA PHE A 425 5.41 19.35 -1.29
C PHE A 425 4.66 18.06 -0.98
N VAL A 426 4.67 17.66 0.29
CA VAL A 426 3.92 16.50 0.80
C VAL A 426 3.24 16.90 2.10
N MET A 427 1.94 16.70 2.15
CA MET A 427 1.10 16.81 3.34
C MET A 427 0.38 15.49 3.57
N LYS A 428 0.40 15.00 4.81
CA LYS A 428 -0.34 13.81 5.23
C LYS A 428 -1.20 14.16 6.44
N SER A 429 -2.49 13.94 6.35
CA SER A 429 -3.44 14.26 7.43
C SER A 429 -3.33 15.74 7.90
N GLY A 430 -3.09 16.68 7.00
CA GLY A 430 -2.91 18.11 7.36
C GLY A 430 -1.54 18.45 7.98
N LEU A 431 -0.65 17.47 8.20
CA LEU A 431 0.74 17.72 8.62
C LEU A 431 1.64 17.86 7.41
N ILE A 432 2.45 18.90 7.38
CA ILE A 432 3.46 19.10 6.35
C ILE A 432 4.62 18.15 6.63
N VAL A 433 4.87 17.23 5.69
CA VAL A 433 5.96 16.27 5.72
C VAL A 433 7.18 16.80 5.00
N ARG A 434 6.95 17.39 3.83
CA ARG A 434 7.99 17.96 2.93
C ARG A 434 7.52 19.28 2.33
N ASN A 435 8.44 20.24 2.21
CA ASN A 435 8.13 21.54 1.62
C ASN A 435 9.39 22.18 1.01
N ASP A 436 9.78 21.71 -0.16
CA ASP A 436 10.94 22.16 -0.94
C ASP A 436 10.49 23.21 -1.96
N ARG A 437 10.21 24.43 -1.50
CA ARG A 437 9.80 25.58 -2.34
C ARG A 437 10.97 26.25 -3.02
#